data_cb75ed66f4cb7cdaf4773ecfe2ca016f
#
_entry.id   cb75ed66f4cb7cdaf4773ecfe2ca016f
#
_cell.length_a   1.000
_cell.length_b   1.000
_cell.length_c   1.000
_cell.angle_alpha   90.00
_cell.angle_beta   90.00
_cell.angle_gamma   90.00
#
_symmetry.space_group_name_H-M   'P 1'
#
loop_
_entity.id
_entity.type
_entity.pdbx_description
1 polymer ?
#
loop_
_entity_poly.entity_id
_entity_poly.type
_entity_poly.pdbx_seq_one_letter_code
_entity_poly.pdbx_strand_id
1 'polypeptide(L)'
;MDQPLLVLLLPQRLEQFHLEQPVRDLLQADGVVAVDPSRVPLARMVPTVAARAAMGQARRMRLPGTPRAVAAFHPFQFFLAGALLARNPGSELWYGRPEGEELDPGLDAEMTERAALTMTPEQLLAIAPLRMAELGIATGSSG
;
A
#
# COMPACT_ATOMS: atom_id res chain seq x y z
N MET A 1 -20.96 -9.41 -4.09
CA MET A 1 -19.53 -9.57 -4.28
C MET A 1 -18.82 -8.31 -3.85
N ASP A 2 -17.67 -8.48 -3.21
CA ASP A 2 -16.93 -7.34 -2.72
C ASP A 2 -16.29 -6.57 -3.87
N GLN A 3 -16.28 -5.25 -3.75
CA GLN A 3 -15.65 -4.36 -4.72
C GLN A 3 -14.13 -4.57 -4.69
N PRO A 4 -13.46 -4.71 -5.85
CA PRO A 4 -12.02 -4.75 -5.89
C PRO A 4 -11.42 -3.41 -5.50
N LEU A 5 -10.37 -3.43 -4.67
CA LEU A 5 -9.76 -2.22 -4.13
C LEU A 5 -8.26 -2.13 -4.42
N LEU A 6 -7.79 -0.89 -4.55
CA LEU A 6 -6.39 -0.53 -4.39
C LEU A 6 -6.25 0.08 -3.00
N VAL A 7 -5.39 -0.50 -2.18
CA VAL A 7 -5.13 0.01 -0.83
C VAL A 7 -3.78 0.74 -0.84
N LEU A 8 -3.81 2.02 -0.51
CA LEU A 8 -2.59 2.84 -0.44
C LEU A 8 -2.13 2.89 1.02
N LEU A 9 -0.95 2.35 1.30
CA LEU A 9 -0.36 2.41 2.63
C LEU A 9 0.51 3.67 2.69
N LEU A 10 0.01 4.71 3.34
CA LEU A 10 0.73 5.98 3.42
C LEU A 10 1.88 5.86 4.40
N PRO A 11 3.10 6.35 4.05
CA PRO A 11 4.24 6.30 4.97
C PRO A 11 4.17 7.35 6.07
N GLN A 12 3.33 8.36 5.88
CA GLN A 12 3.10 9.43 6.82
C GLN A 12 1.71 9.99 6.57
N ARG A 13 1.25 10.90 7.40
CA ARG A 13 -0.07 11.52 7.21
C ARG A 13 -0.13 12.16 5.82
N LEU A 14 -1.29 12.09 5.20
CA LEU A 14 -1.46 12.62 3.84
C LEU A 14 -1.05 14.09 3.74
N GLU A 15 -1.39 14.90 4.74
CA GLU A 15 -1.05 16.32 4.75
C GLU A 15 0.46 16.58 4.80
N GLN A 16 1.24 15.58 5.22
CA GLN A 16 2.69 15.68 5.33
C GLN A 16 3.41 14.97 4.19
N PHE A 17 2.67 14.25 3.35
CA PHE A 17 3.27 13.50 2.26
C PHE A 17 3.54 14.44 1.08
N HIS A 18 4.77 14.39 0.55
CA HIS A 18 5.15 15.27 -0.56
C HIS A 18 4.35 15.02 -1.85
N LEU A 19 3.69 13.88 -1.95
CA LEU A 19 2.83 13.54 -3.07
C LEU A 19 1.35 13.61 -2.68
N GLU A 20 1.02 14.51 -1.77
CA GLU A 20 -0.36 14.66 -1.27
C GLU A 20 -1.36 14.83 -2.40
N GLN A 21 -1.10 15.74 -3.36
CA GLN A 21 -2.07 16.02 -4.40
C GLN A 21 -2.31 14.83 -5.34
N PRO A 22 -1.26 14.15 -5.84
CA PRO A 22 -1.48 12.94 -6.64
C PRO A 22 -2.28 11.86 -5.89
N VAL A 23 -2.06 11.70 -4.58
CA VAL A 23 -2.82 10.74 -3.78
C VAL A 23 -4.27 11.19 -3.66
N ARG A 24 -4.52 12.49 -3.40
CA ARG A 24 -5.90 13.00 -3.31
C ARG A 24 -6.65 12.83 -4.62
N ASP A 25 -5.96 13.04 -5.75
CA ASP A 25 -6.57 12.82 -7.06
C ASP A 25 -6.96 11.36 -7.24
N LEU A 26 -6.08 10.44 -6.85
CA LEU A 26 -6.34 9.01 -6.97
C LEU A 26 -7.47 8.57 -6.04
N LEU A 27 -7.58 9.18 -4.86
CA LEU A 27 -8.63 8.85 -3.89
C LEU A 27 -10.03 9.23 -4.36
N GLN A 28 -10.15 10.00 -5.45
CA GLN A 28 -11.45 10.28 -6.05
C GLN A 28 -12.05 9.05 -6.73
N ALA A 29 -11.24 8.06 -7.06
CA ALA A 29 -11.72 6.81 -7.62
C ALA A 29 -12.38 5.96 -6.53
N ASP A 30 -13.52 5.36 -6.86
CA ASP A 30 -14.29 4.54 -5.91
C ASP A 30 -13.52 3.34 -5.38
N GLY A 31 -12.61 2.79 -6.18
CA GLY A 31 -11.84 1.61 -5.81
C GLY A 31 -10.57 1.89 -5.03
N VAL A 32 -10.31 3.12 -4.61
CA VAL A 32 -9.07 3.47 -3.91
C VAL A 32 -9.35 3.81 -2.45
N VAL A 33 -8.58 3.21 -1.56
CA VAL A 33 -8.66 3.46 -0.12
C VAL A 33 -7.25 3.77 0.39
N ALA A 34 -7.11 4.81 1.19
CA ALA A 34 -5.85 5.13 1.85
C ALA A 34 -5.90 4.67 3.31
N VAL A 35 -4.80 4.09 3.77
CA VAL A 35 -4.66 3.67 5.16
C VAL A 35 -3.64 4.58 5.82
N ASP A 36 -4.04 5.21 6.91
CA ASP A 36 -3.16 6.07 7.69
C ASP A 36 -1.96 5.27 8.22
N PRO A 37 -0.82 5.93 8.44
CA PRO A 37 0.34 5.25 8.99
C PRO A 37 0.00 4.50 10.27
N SER A 38 0.59 3.31 10.42
CA SER A 38 0.42 2.53 11.63
C SER A 38 0.90 3.33 12.85
N ARG A 39 0.12 3.30 13.92
CA ARG A 39 0.52 3.91 15.18
C ARG A 39 1.61 3.11 15.87
N VAL A 40 1.79 1.87 15.45
CA VAL A 40 2.81 0.99 16.00
C VAL A 40 4.08 1.12 15.15
N PRO A 41 5.24 1.47 15.75
CA PRO A 41 6.48 1.62 14.97
C PRO A 41 7.05 0.25 14.59
N LEU A 42 6.44 -0.40 13.59
CA LEU A 42 6.79 -1.76 13.19
C LEU A 42 8.26 -1.92 12.83
N ALA A 43 8.87 -0.87 12.26
CA ALA A 43 10.28 -0.91 11.87
C ALA A 43 11.24 -1.07 13.07
N ARG A 44 10.79 -0.75 14.28
CA ARG A 44 11.60 -0.84 15.50
C ARG A 44 11.34 -2.12 16.27
N MET A 45 10.44 -2.96 15.79
CA MET A 45 10.09 -4.19 16.48
C MET A 45 10.92 -5.36 15.98
N VAL A 46 11.06 -6.36 16.83
CA VAL A 46 11.59 -7.66 16.41
C VAL A 46 10.67 -8.19 15.29
N PRO A 47 11.22 -8.76 14.20
CA PRO A 47 10.40 -9.18 13.05
C PRO A 47 9.19 -10.04 13.39
N THR A 48 9.31 -10.99 14.33
CA THR A 48 8.18 -11.84 14.71
C THR A 48 7.07 -11.03 15.39
N VAL A 49 7.45 -10.04 16.22
CA VAL A 49 6.47 -9.17 16.89
C VAL A 49 5.83 -8.24 15.87
N ALA A 50 6.64 -7.69 14.95
CA ALA A 50 6.14 -6.82 13.89
C ALA A 50 5.12 -7.55 13.00
N ALA A 51 5.41 -8.81 12.64
CA ALA A 51 4.51 -9.60 11.82
C ALA A 51 3.18 -9.86 12.55
N ARG A 52 3.21 -10.17 13.84
CA ARG A 52 1.99 -10.38 14.63
C ARG A 52 1.17 -9.11 14.75
N ALA A 53 1.84 -7.98 15.02
CA ALA A 53 1.17 -6.69 15.13
C ALA A 53 0.50 -6.32 13.80
N ALA A 54 1.19 -6.56 12.69
CA ALA A 54 0.66 -6.30 11.36
C ALA A 54 -0.54 -7.19 11.04
N MET A 55 -0.49 -8.47 11.39
CA MET A 55 -1.63 -9.37 11.20
C MET A 55 -2.85 -8.93 12.02
N GLY A 56 -2.63 -8.50 13.26
CA GLY A 56 -3.69 -7.95 14.10
C GLY A 56 -4.28 -6.68 13.52
N GLN A 57 -3.44 -5.79 13.01
CA GLN A 57 -3.88 -4.56 12.37
C GLN A 57 -4.71 -4.87 11.11
N ALA A 58 -4.23 -5.78 10.26
CA ALA A 58 -4.94 -6.16 9.05
C ALA A 58 -6.31 -6.73 9.36
N ARG A 59 -6.43 -7.56 10.40
CA ARG A 59 -7.72 -8.13 10.82
C ARG A 59 -8.70 -7.06 11.30
N ARG A 60 -8.20 -5.99 11.92
CA ARG A 60 -9.05 -4.92 12.44
C ARG A 60 -9.43 -3.88 11.41
N MET A 61 -8.79 -3.89 10.26
CA MET A 61 -9.09 -2.94 9.20
C MET A 61 -10.48 -3.22 8.60
N ARG A 62 -11.29 -2.18 8.50
CA ARG A 62 -12.62 -2.25 7.90
C ARG A 62 -12.54 -1.66 6.50
N LEU A 63 -12.39 -2.53 5.51
CA LEU A 63 -12.30 -2.10 4.12
C LEU A 63 -13.64 -2.28 3.43
N PRO A 64 -14.02 -1.35 2.52
CA PRO A 64 -15.31 -1.43 1.82
C PRO A 64 -15.35 -2.47 0.71
N GLY A 65 -14.27 -3.23 0.53
CA GLY A 65 -14.20 -4.27 -0.49
C GLY A 65 -12.99 -5.15 -0.26
N THR A 66 -12.59 -5.85 -1.32
CA THR A 66 -11.49 -6.81 -1.28
C THR A 66 -10.25 -6.25 -1.97
N PRO A 67 -9.11 -6.12 -1.26
CA PRO A 67 -7.88 -5.66 -1.90
C PRO A 67 -7.46 -6.54 -3.07
N ARG A 68 -7.18 -5.91 -4.21
CA ARG A 68 -6.59 -6.56 -5.38
C ARG A 68 -5.18 -6.07 -5.61
N ALA A 69 -4.84 -4.92 -5.03
CA ALA A 69 -3.49 -4.37 -5.06
C ALA A 69 -3.26 -3.60 -3.77
N VAL A 70 -2.04 -3.68 -3.26
CA VAL A 70 -1.59 -2.94 -2.08
C VAL A 70 -0.36 -2.16 -2.50
N ALA A 71 -0.42 -0.83 -2.38
CA ALA A 71 0.69 0.05 -2.73
C ALA A 71 1.39 0.50 -1.44
N ALA A 72 2.68 0.22 -1.33
CA ALA A 72 3.51 0.65 -0.21
C ALA A 72 4.56 1.63 -0.71
N PHE A 73 4.93 2.59 0.13
CA PHE A 73 5.83 3.67 -0.24
C PHE A 73 7.08 3.74 0.63
N HIS A 74 7.27 2.75 1.50
CA HIS A 74 8.46 2.67 2.34
C HIS A 74 8.68 1.22 2.80
N PRO A 75 9.93 0.76 2.90
CA PRO A 75 10.20 -0.62 3.31
C PRO A 75 9.63 -1.02 4.66
N PHE A 76 9.51 -0.09 5.62
CA PHE A 76 8.97 -0.45 6.93
C PHE A 76 7.50 -0.90 6.86
N GLN A 77 6.83 -0.65 5.76
CA GLN A 77 5.44 -1.09 5.56
C GLN A 77 5.35 -2.55 5.13
N PHE A 78 6.49 -3.23 5.00
CA PHE A 78 6.54 -4.62 4.51
C PHE A 78 5.63 -5.55 5.31
N PHE A 79 5.63 -5.44 6.64
CA PHE A 79 4.87 -6.36 7.48
C PHE A 79 3.36 -6.18 7.30
N LEU A 80 2.88 -4.95 7.25
CA LEU A 80 1.45 -4.71 7.03
C LEU A 80 1.04 -5.08 5.60
N ALA A 81 1.86 -4.74 4.61
CA ALA A 81 1.60 -5.14 3.23
C ALA A 81 1.53 -6.66 3.11
N GLY A 82 2.49 -7.37 3.72
CA GLY A 82 2.50 -8.83 3.72
C GLY A 82 1.27 -9.43 4.38
N ALA A 83 0.82 -8.84 5.49
CA ALA A 83 -0.38 -9.29 6.19
C ALA A 83 -1.63 -9.14 5.32
N LEU A 84 -1.75 -8.00 4.62
CA LEU A 84 -2.89 -7.78 3.73
C LEU A 84 -2.87 -8.74 2.55
N LEU A 85 -1.69 -9.00 1.98
CA LEU A 85 -1.56 -9.95 0.88
C LEU A 85 -1.90 -11.37 1.33
N ALA A 86 -1.49 -11.75 2.53
CA ALA A 86 -1.77 -13.08 3.06
C ALA A 86 -3.27 -13.30 3.28
N ARG A 87 -4.00 -12.25 3.66
CA ARG A 87 -5.45 -12.33 3.86
C ARG A 87 -6.24 -12.23 2.56
N ASN A 88 -5.59 -11.80 1.47
CA ASN A 88 -6.27 -11.56 0.19
C ASN A 88 -5.46 -12.21 -0.94
N PRO A 89 -5.49 -13.56 -1.04
CA PRO A 89 -4.76 -14.27 -2.09
C PRO A 89 -5.19 -13.77 -3.47
N GLY A 90 -4.22 -13.59 -4.35
CA GLY A 90 -4.48 -13.05 -5.68
C GLY A 90 -4.28 -11.54 -5.78
N SER A 91 -4.11 -10.84 -4.64
CA SER A 91 -3.75 -9.43 -4.70
C SER A 91 -2.25 -9.28 -4.97
N GLU A 92 -1.86 -8.13 -5.52
CA GLU A 92 -0.46 -7.88 -5.82
C GLU A 92 0.08 -6.69 -5.04
N LEU A 93 1.39 -6.68 -4.82
CA LEU A 93 2.08 -5.61 -4.12
C LEU A 93 2.68 -4.66 -5.14
N TRP A 94 2.49 -3.36 -4.92
CA TRP A 94 3.15 -2.29 -5.67
C TRP A 94 4.07 -1.56 -4.71
N TYR A 95 5.31 -1.34 -5.14
CA TYR A 95 6.29 -0.68 -4.31
C TYR A 95 6.73 0.63 -4.96
N GLY A 96 6.33 1.76 -4.35
CA GLY A 96 6.86 3.07 -4.69
C GLY A 96 8.12 3.31 -3.86
N ARG A 97 9.27 2.93 -4.42
CA ARG A 97 10.53 2.94 -3.70
C ARG A 97 11.04 4.36 -3.49
N PRO A 98 11.23 4.80 -2.22
CA PRO A 98 11.70 6.16 -1.96
C PRO A 98 13.10 6.38 -2.54
N GLU A 99 13.36 7.62 -2.95
CA GLU A 99 14.68 8.04 -3.41
C GLU A 99 15.27 9.03 -2.42
N GLY A 100 16.59 9.03 -2.30
CA GLY A 100 17.28 9.99 -1.45
C GLY A 100 17.19 9.72 0.03
N GLU A 101 16.62 8.58 0.42
CA GLU A 101 16.54 8.16 1.81
C GLU A 101 17.43 6.95 2.06
N GLU A 102 17.90 6.83 3.29
CA GLU A 102 18.60 5.64 3.72
C GLU A 102 17.55 4.58 4.09
N LEU A 103 17.55 3.47 3.38
CA LEU A 103 16.57 2.41 3.56
C LEU A 103 17.20 1.21 4.23
N ASP A 104 16.40 0.46 5.01
CA ASP A 104 16.82 -0.83 5.53
C ASP A 104 17.02 -1.77 4.33
N PRO A 105 18.25 -2.23 4.05
CA PRO A 105 18.51 -3.00 2.83
C PRO A 105 17.80 -4.34 2.81
N GLY A 106 17.59 -4.98 3.96
CA GLY A 106 16.88 -6.24 4.03
C GLY A 106 15.40 -6.09 3.68
N LEU A 107 14.74 -5.11 4.30
CA LEU A 107 13.31 -4.86 4.02
C LEU A 107 13.11 -4.34 2.61
N ASP A 108 14.01 -3.47 2.12
CA ASP A 108 13.94 -2.97 0.76
C ASP A 108 14.04 -4.10 -0.26
N ALA A 109 14.98 -5.03 -0.05
CA ALA A 109 15.14 -6.18 -0.94
C ALA A 109 13.92 -7.10 -0.92
N GLU A 110 13.37 -7.38 0.26
CA GLU A 110 12.18 -8.21 0.41
C GLU A 110 10.97 -7.57 -0.27
N MET A 111 10.79 -6.27 -0.10
CA MET A 111 9.70 -5.52 -0.72
C MET A 111 9.82 -5.58 -2.25
N THR A 112 11.02 -5.32 -2.77
CA THR A 112 11.28 -5.33 -4.21
C THR A 112 11.04 -6.72 -4.80
N GLU A 113 11.46 -7.76 -4.11
CA GLU A 113 11.29 -9.14 -4.58
C GLU A 113 9.81 -9.52 -4.67
N ARG A 114 9.00 -9.12 -3.71
CA ARG A 114 7.57 -9.48 -3.68
C ARG A 114 6.71 -8.60 -4.57
N ALA A 115 7.17 -7.40 -4.91
CA ALA A 115 6.35 -6.45 -5.64
C ALA A 115 6.17 -6.85 -7.10
N ALA A 116 4.93 -6.75 -7.59
CA ALA A 116 4.63 -6.88 -9.01
C ALA A 116 5.12 -5.66 -9.79
N LEU A 117 5.12 -4.50 -9.14
CA LEU A 117 5.60 -3.24 -9.71
C LEU A 117 6.55 -2.58 -8.73
N THR A 118 7.72 -2.13 -9.20
CA THR A 118 8.67 -1.35 -8.40
C THR A 118 9.10 -0.15 -9.23
N MET A 119 8.89 1.04 -8.72
CA MET A 119 9.25 2.29 -9.41
C MET A 119 9.25 3.42 -8.39
N THR A 120 9.56 4.65 -8.82
CA THR A 120 9.48 5.79 -7.91
C THR A 120 8.03 6.03 -7.49
N PRO A 121 7.80 6.66 -6.32
CA PRO A 121 6.42 6.96 -5.90
C PRO A 121 5.64 7.78 -6.92
N GLU A 122 6.28 8.76 -7.57
CA GLU A 122 5.65 9.59 -8.60
C GLU A 122 5.21 8.75 -9.79
N GLN A 123 6.10 7.86 -10.26
CA GLN A 123 5.80 6.98 -11.38
C GLN A 123 4.66 6.03 -11.03
N LEU A 124 4.69 5.48 -9.82
CA LEU A 124 3.66 4.54 -9.37
C LEU A 124 2.28 5.21 -9.35
N LEU A 125 2.19 6.40 -8.79
CA LEU A 125 0.91 7.12 -8.74
C LEU A 125 0.44 7.51 -10.14
N ALA A 126 1.38 7.79 -11.06
CA ALA A 126 1.02 8.14 -12.43
C ALA A 126 0.44 6.96 -13.20
N ILE A 127 0.97 5.74 -13.01
CA ILE A 127 0.48 4.57 -13.73
C ILE A 127 -0.66 3.84 -13.02
N ALA A 128 -0.94 4.19 -11.78
CA ALA A 128 -1.94 3.49 -10.96
C ALA A 128 -3.30 3.36 -11.66
N PRO A 129 -3.87 4.41 -12.29
CA PRO A 129 -5.17 4.25 -12.96
C PRO A 129 -5.16 3.20 -14.06
N LEU A 130 -4.07 3.10 -14.83
CA LEU A 130 -3.96 2.10 -15.89
C LEU A 130 -3.93 0.69 -15.32
N ARG A 131 -3.12 0.48 -14.29
CA ARG A 131 -3.01 -0.83 -13.66
C ARG A 131 -4.30 -1.21 -12.94
N MET A 132 -4.97 -0.24 -12.32
CA MET A 132 -6.28 -0.47 -11.70
C MET A 132 -7.28 -1.00 -12.73
N ALA A 133 -7.33 -0.39 -13.90
CA ALA A 133 -8.23 -0.83 -14.96
C ALA A 133 -7.95 -2.28 -15.36
N GLU A 134 -6.68 -2.67 -15.45
CA GLU A 134 -6.30 -4.04 -15.78
C GLU A 134 -6.76 -5.03 -14.71
N LEU A 135 -6.81 -4.61 -13.44
CA LEU A 135 -7.21 -5.45 -12.32
C LEU A 135 -8.71 -5.38 -12.02
N GLY A 136 -9.46 -4.62 -12.80
CA GLY A 136 -10.88 -4.46 -12.56
C GLY A 136 -11.24 -3.57 -11.38
N ILE A 137 -10.30 -2.73 -10.93
CA ILE A 137 -10.52 -1.77 -9.85
C ILE A 137 -11.16 -0.51 -10.43
N ALA A 138 -12.23 -0.03 -9.81
CA ALA A 138 -12.96 1.13 -10.30
C ALA A 138 -12.09 2.40 -10.29
N THR A 139 -11.93 3.02 -11.47
CA THR A 139 -11.13 4.23 -11.64
C THR A 139 -11.97 5.50 -11.68
N GLY A 140 -13.30 5.36 -11.80
CA GLY A 140 -14.21 6.49 -11.79
C GLY A 140 -14.74 6.79 -10.41
N SER A 141 -15.28 7.99 -10.23
CA SER A 141 -15.94 8.37 -8.99
C SER A 141 -17.45 8.22 -9.16
N SER A 142 -18.13 7.74 -8.11
CA SER A 142 -19.59 7.73 -8.08
C SER A 142 -20.05 9.16 -7.87
N GLY A 143 -20.65 9.67 -8.85
CA GLY A 143 -20.98 11.06 -8.83
C GLY A 143 -22.35 11.47 -8.47
#